data_dac4dd08607ca258e9d03eaf22f17ba0
#
_entry.id   dac4dd08607ca258e9d03eaf22f17ba0
#
_cell.length_a   1.000
_cell.length_b   1.000
_cell.length_c   1.000
_cell.angle_alpha   90.00
_cell.angle_beta   90.00
_cell.angle_gamma   90.00
#
_symmetry.space_group_name_H-M   'P 1'
#
loop_
_entity.id
_entity.type
_entity.pdbx_description
1 polymer ?
#
loop_
_entity_poly.entity_id
_entity_poly.type
_entity_poly.pdbx_seq_one_letter_code
_entity_poly.pdbx_strand_id
1 'polypeptide(L)' 'MRSRSILRSLGQEIRDLRTQKNLSQETLAGLAGIHTNVVGRLERGIYNPTVLILAAIALKLGVTLEQLFKGAEGR' A
#
# COMPACT_ATOMS: atom_id res chain seq x y z
N MET A 1 -2.17 6.17 -17.97
CA MET A 1 -2.34 6.63 -16.58
C MET A 1 -1.13 7.44 -16.16
N ARG A 2 -1.35 8.56 -15.48
CA ARG A 2 -0.25 9.39 -14.97
C ARG A 2 0.32 8.76 -13.71
N SER A 3 1.64 8.89 -13.50
CA SER A 3 2.31 8.30 -12.34
C SER A 3 1.72 8.77 -11.00
N ARG A 4 1.31 10.05 -10.89
CA ARG A 4 0.65 10.56 -9.68
C ARG A 4 -0.68 9.86 -9.41
N SER A 5 -1.45 9.59 -10.47
CA SER A 5 -2.74 8.90 -10.33
C SER A 5 -2.53 7.47 -9.85
N ILE A 6 -1.50 6.80 -10.36
CA ILE A 6 -1.16 5.44 -9.94
C ILE A 6 -0.79 5.41 -8.47
N LEU A 7 0.09 6.32 -8.05
CA LEU A 7 0.55 6.36 -6.66
C LEU A 7 -0.59 6.68 -5.69
N ARG A 8 -1.44 7.61 -6.08
CA ARG A 8 -2.59 8.00 -5.25
C ARG A 8 -3.59 6.85 -5.11
N SER A 9 -3.93 6.21 -6.23
CA SER A 9 -4.86 5.07 -6.23
C SER A 9 -4.30 3.89 -5.46
N LEU A 10 -3.01 3.61 -5.64
CA LEU A 10 -2.33 2.53 -4.93
C LEU A 10 -2.33 2.80 -3.42
N GLY A 11 -2.00 4.02 -3.03
CA GLY A 11 -2.00 4.41 -1.62
C GLY A 11 -3.37 4.28 -0.98
N GLN A 12 -4.41 4.67 -1.71
CA GLN A 12 -5.79 4.56 -1.20
C GLN A 12 -6.20 3.09 -1.05
N GLU A 13 -5.82 2.25 -2.01
CA GLU A 13 -6.11 0.81 -1.92
C GLU A 13 -5.40 0.18 -0.72
N ILE A 14 -4.15 0.52 -0.50
CA ILE A 14 -3.39 0.03 0.65
C ILE A 14 -4.06 0.45 1.95
N ARG A 15 -4.47 1.72 2.05
CA ARG A 15 -5.15 2.23 3.24
C ARG A 15 -6.44 1.48 3.50
N ASP A 16 -7.27 1.27 2.47
CA ASP A 16 -8.55 0.58 2.64
C ASP A 16 -8.35 -0.87 3.07
N LEU A 17 -7.42 -1.57 2.45
CA LEU A 17 -7.11 -2.95 2.85
C LEU A 17 -6.60 -3.01 4.29
N ARG A 18 -5.74 -2.07 4.65
CA ARG A 18 -5.21 -1.99 6.01
C ARG A 18 -6.31 -1.76 7.04
N THR A 19 -7.18 -0.79 6.78
CA THR A 19 -8.26 -0.46 7.72
C THR A 19 -9.29 -1.57 7.82
N GLN A 20 -9.56 -2.28 6.73
CA GLN A 20 -10.43 -3.45 6.75
C GLN A 20 -9.91 -4.55 7.68
N LYS A 21 -8.59 -4.62 7.83
CA LYS A 21 -7.96 -5.59 8.74
C LYS A 21 -7.72 -5.04 10.14
N ASN A 22 -8.20 -3.84 10.41
CA ASN A 22 -8.02 -3.16 11.69
C ASN A 22 -6.55 -2.99 12.08
N LEU A 23 -5.69 -2.80 11.08
CA LEU A 23 -4.27 -2.57 11.31
C LEU A 23 -3.97 -1.08 11.34
N SER A 24 -3.13 -0.65 12.27
CA SER A 24 -2.60 0.71 12.25
C SER A 24 -1.48 0.80 11.20
N GLN A 25 -1.12 2.01 10.81
CA GLN A 25 0.04 2.20 9.93
C GLN A 25 1.31 1.62 10.56
N GLU A 26 1.48 1.84 11.86
CA GLU A 26 2.62 1.34 12.61
C GLU A 26 2.67 -0.20 12.59
N THR A 27 1.53 -0.85 12.80
CA THR A 27 1.47 -2.31 12.80
C THR A 27 1.80 -2.86 11.43
N LEU A 28 1.22 -2.30 10.37
CA LEU A 28 1.52 -2.75 9.00
C LEU A 28 3.00 -2.55 8.68
N ALA A 29 3.57 -1.41 9.05
CA ALA A 29 4.99 -1.13 8.83
C ALA A 29 5.87 -2.17 9.52
N GLY A 30 5.56 -2.48 10.78
CA GLY A 30 6.30 -3.50 11.54
C GLY A 30 6.21 -4.87 10.89
N LEU A 31 5.02 -5.28 10.45
CA LEU A 31 4.83 -6.56 9.78
C LEU A 31 5.59 -6.64 8.45
N ALA A 32 5.60 -5.55 7.70
CA ALA A 32 6.25 -5.50 6.39
C ALA A 32 7.76 -5.19 6.48
N GLY A 33 8.27 -4.89 7.66
CA GLY A 33 9.69 -4.60 7.86
C GLY A 33 10.12 -3.24 7.28
N ILE A 34 9.24 -2.25 7.31
CA ILE A 34 9.51 -0.91 6.80
C ILE A 34 9.16 0.13 7.88
N HIS A 35 9.62 1.36 7.67
CA HIS A 35 9.30 2.45 8.59
C HIS A 35 7.83 2.88 8.47
N THR A 36 7.23 3.27 9.61
CA THR A 36 5.87 3.79 9.65
C THR A 36 5.69 4.97 8.70
N ASN A 37 6.68 5.84 8.61
CA ASN A 37 6.64 7.00 7.71
C ASN A 37 6.46 6.59 6.25
N VAL A 38 7.02 5.45 5.86
CA VAL A 38 6.88 4.94 4.48
C VAL A 38 5.43 4.57 4.21
N VAL A 39 4.78 3.87 5.16
CA VAL A 39 3.36 3.52 5.02
C VAL A 39 2.51 4.79 4.89
N GLY A 40 2.74 5.78 5.75
CA GLY A 40 1.99 7.03 5.69
C GLY A 40 2.15 7.76 4.36
N ARG A 41 3.36 7.83 3.86
CA ARG A 41 3.64 8.49 2.58
C ARG A 41 3.09 7.70 1.39
N LEU A 42 3.14 6.36 1.45
CA LEU A 42 2.49 5.50 0.45
C LEU A 42 1.00 5.79 0.39
N GLU A 43 0.34 5.84 1.53
CA GLU A 43 -1.11 6.03 1.58
C GLU A 43 -1.51 7.42 1.10
N ARG A 44 -0.63 8.41 1.21
CA ARG A 44 -0.88 9.76 0.68
C ARG A 44 -0.52 9.90 -0.80
N GLY A 45 0.05 8.86 -1.41
CA GLY A 45 0.42 8.87 -2.82
C GLY A 45 1.66 9.71 -3.13
N ILE A 46 2.52 9.95 -2.15
CA ILE A 46 3.72 10.77 -2.30
C ILE A 46 5.03 9.98 -2.17
N TYR A 47 4.93 8.66 -2.24
CA TYR A 47 6.10 7.78 -2.16
C TYR A 47 6.03 6.78 -3.31
N ASN A 48 7.13 6.66 -4.04
CA ASN A 48 7.23 5.69 -5.14
C ASN A 48 7.92 4.43 -4.61
N PRO A 49 7.15 3.40 -4.25
CA PRO A 49 7.71 2.21 -3.61
C PRO A 49 8.43 1.32 -4.61
N THR A 50 9.40 0.57 -4.12
CA THR A 50 10.00 -0.51 -4.90
C THR A 50 9.01 -1.67 -4.97
N VAL A 51 9.22 -2.57 -5.94
CA VAL A 51 8.42 -3.79 -6.05
C VAL A 51 8.55 -4.62 -4.77
N LEU A 52 9.75 -4.65 -4.17
CA LEU A 52 9.97 -5.43 -2.95
C LEU A 52 9.14 -4.90 -1.77
N ILE A 53 9.04 -3.59 -1.63
CA ILE A 53 8.21 -2.97 -0.60
C ILE A 53 6.74 -3.30 -0.84
N LEU A 54 6.28 -3.17 -2.08
CA LEU A 54 4.89 -3.50 -2.42
C LEU A 54 4.58 -4.98 -2.19
N ALA A 55 5.52 -5.86 -2.53
CA ALA A 55 5.34 -7.29 -2.31
C ALA A 55 5.19 -7.61 -0.82
N ALA A 56 6.02 -6.97 0.03
CA ALA A 56 5.94 -7.16 1.47
C ALA A 56 4.60 -6.68 2.03
N ILE A 57 4.14 -5.51 1.58
CA ILE A 57 2.86 -4.95 2.01
C ILE A 57 1.70 -5.83 1.55
N ALA A 58 1.68 -6.24 0.28
CA ALA A 58 0.64 -7.09 -0.26
C ALA A 58 0.54 -8.41 0.52
N LEU A 59 1.68 -9.03 0.79
CA LEU A 59 1.73 -10.27 1.57
C LEU A 59 1.08 -10.10 2.93
N LYS A 60 1.39 -9.02 3.64
CA LYS A 60 0.86 -8.77 4.98
C LYS A 60 -0.60 -8.33 4.96
N LEU A 61 -1.07 -7.80 3.84
CA LEU A 61 -2.48 -7.48 3.65
C LEU A 61 -3.29 -8.67 3.12
N GLY A 62 -2.62 -9.79 2.80
CA GLY A 62 -3.30 -11.00 2.34
C GLY A 62 -3.76 -10.94 0.91
N VAL A 63 -3.11 -10.14 0.08
CA VAL A 63 -3.43 -10.03 -1.35
C VAL A 63 -2.17 -10.23 -2.19
N THR A 64 -2.36 -10.56 -3.48
CA THR A 64 -1.27 -10.62 -4.44
C THR A 64 -0.96 -9.22 -4.96
N LEU A 65 0.21 -9.05 -5.57
CA LEU A 65 0.52 -7.79 -6.25
C LEU A 65 -0.50 -7.48 -7.34
N GLU A 66 -0.93 -8.52 -8.08
CA GLU A 66 -1.96 -8.34 -9.11
C GLU A 66 -3.25 -7.80 -8.51
N GLN A 67 -3.71 -8.39 -7.41
CA GLN A 67 -4.93 -7.94 -6.74
C GLN A 67 -4.79 -6.52 -6.21
N LEU A 68 -3.63 -6.17 -5.68
CA LEU A 68 -3.38 -4.83 -5.18
C LEU A 68 -3.50 -3.80 -6.30
N PHE A 69 -2.87 -4.07 -7.46
CA PHE A 69 -2.94 -3.16 -8.60
C PHE A 69 -4.34 -3.14 -9.23
N LYS A 70 -5.03 -4.26 -9.29
CA LYS A 70 -6.42 -4.30 -9.78
C LYS A 70 -7.32 -3.44 -8.92
N GLY A 71 -7.19 -3.53 -7.60
CA GLY A 71 -7.94 -2.69 -6.68
C GLY A 71 -7.64 -1.21 -6.88
N ALA A 72 -6.38 -0.88 -7.10
CA ALA A 72 -5.97 0.50 -7.38
C ALA A 72 -6.55 1.02 -8.70
N GLU A 73 -6.57 0.18 -9.73
CA GLU A 73 -7.13 0.56 -11.04
C GLU A 73 -8.62 0.86 -10.99
N GLY A 74 -9.33 0.28 -10.05
CA GLY A 74 -10.76 0.48 -9.89
C GLY A 74 -11.17 1.82 -9.27
N ARG A 75 -10.20 2.67 -8.96
CA ARG A 75 -10.45 3.91 -8.22
C ARG A 75 -10.58 5.13 -9.11
#